data_47c5acb7b8ed349bd6bd8952253e3d99
#
_entry.id   47c5acb7b8ed349bd6bd8952253e3d99
#
_cell.length_a   1.000
_cell.length_b   1.000
_cell.length_c   1.000
_cell.angle_alpha   90.00
_cell.angle_beta   90.00
_cell.angle_gamma   90.00
#
_symmetry.space_group_name_H-M   'P 1'
#
loop_
_entity.id
_entity.type
_entity.pdbx_description
1 polymer ?
#
loop_
_entity_poly.entity_id
_entity_poly.type
_entity_poly.pdbx_seq_one_letter_code
_entity_poly.pdbx_strand_id
1 'polypeptide(L)'
;MQRNRILLGALLALAFTGLAPGAFAQSGEIKIGEINSYSLLPAFTEPDRKGWQLAVEEINAAGGVNGKKLVVVSKDDGGKPADAQTAANELVSSENVAMLTGTFLSNIGLAVSDFANQKKVFFLAAEPLTDAITWSKGNRYTFRLRPSNYMQAAMLVEAAAKLPAKRWATIAPNYEYGQSAVAVFKKLMSEKRPDIQWVEEQWPPQGKIDAGPVVQAVAAANPEAILNVEFGADLVKLVREGNTRGLFKDRAVVSFLTGEPEYIDPLKDETPEGWIVTGYPWYSIKTPEHDAFLKAYQAKYNDYPRLGSIVGYQTIKAAAAILTKANSTDPEKLIAAAEGLSVPSPFGEITFRKIDHQSTLGAFVGKTAVVDGKPVMVDFAYRDGAKYLPGDAEVEKLRPKD
;
A
#
# COMPACT_ATOMS: atom_id res chain seq x y z
N MET A 1 -96.36 12.37 -22.10
CA MET A 1 -95.68 12.86 -23.34
C MET A 1 -94.37 13.54 -22.94
N GLN A 2 -93.27 13.28 -23.71
CA GLN A 2 -91.91 13.83 -23.66
C GLN A 2 -90.95 13.11 -22.68
N ARG A 3 -90.15 12.46 -23.17
CA ARG A 3 -88.96 12.10 -24.01
C ARG A 3 -87.67 12.46 -23.21
N ASN A 4 -87.13 11.37 -22.64
CA ASN A 4 -85.77 11.30 -22.05
C ASN A 4 -84.66 11.53 -23.12
N ARG A 5 -83.62 12.28 -22.76
CA ARG A 5 -82.33 12.28 -23.42
C ARG A 5 -81.24 11.96 -22.40
N ILE A 6 -80.65 10.78 -22.58
CA ILE A 6 -79.48 10.31 -21.82
C ILE A 6 -78.28 10.87 -22.56
N LEU A 7 -77.43 11.61 -21.83
CA LEU A 7 -76.07 11.99 -22.25
C LEU A 7 -75.09 11.01 -21.67
N LEU A 8 -74.42 10.24 -22.57
CA LEU A 8 -73.28 9.39 -22.27
C LEU A 8 -72.01 10.27 -22.17
N GLY A 9 -71.44 10.36 -20.94
CA GLY A 9 -70.11 10.95 -20.75
C GLY A 9 -69.04 9.86 -20.82
N ALA A 10 -68.20 9.88 -21.82
CA ALA A 10 -67.03 8.97 -21.90
C ALA A 10 -65.89 9.48 -21.03
N LEU A 11 -65.55 8.73 -19.96
CA LEU A 11 -64.31 8.93 -19.22
C LEU A 11 -63.13 8.30 -19.97
N LEU A 12 -62.24 9.16 -20.48
CA LEU A 12 -60.90 8.71 -20.98
C LEU A 12 -60.00 8.47 -19.76
N ALA A 13 -59.70 7.22 -19.44
CA ALA A 13 -58.65 6.85 -18.49
C ALA A 13 -57.27 6.88 -19.21
N LEU A 14 -56.49 7.92 -18.93
CA LEU A 14 -55.05 7.90 -19.30
C LEU A 14 -54.30 6.91 -18.41
N ALA A 15 -53.92 5.78 -18.98
CA ALA A 15 -52.97 4.88 -18.36
C ALA A 15 -51.55 5.46 -18.46
N PHE A 16 -51.03 5.99 -17.35
CA PHE A 16 -49.62 6.29 -17.19
C PHE A 16 -48.89 4.96 -17.03
N THR A 17 -48.30 4.45 -18.14
CA THR A 17 -47.30 3.39 -18.06
C THR A 17 -46.01 4.00 -17.54
N GLY A 18 -45.79 3.88 -16.21
CA GLY A 18 -44.51 4.20 -15.60
C GLY A 18 -43.44 3.24 -16.18
N LEU A 19 -42.53 3.78 -16.97
CA LEU A 19 -41.28 3.09 -17.28
C LEU A 19 -40.53 2.91 -15.95
N ALA A 20 -40.54 1.72 -15.39
CA ALA A 20 -39.61 1.31 -14.38
C ALA A 20 -38.19 1.50 -14.99
N PRO A 21 -37.21 2.12 -14.26
CA PRO A 21 -35.85 2.14 -14.73
C PRO A 21 -35.41 0.69 -14.88
N GLY A 22 -35.16 0.28 -16.13
CA GLY A 22 -34.67 -1.06 -16.44
C GLY A 22 -33.39 -1.29 -15.64
N ALA A 23 -33.41 -2.27 -14.75
CA ALA A 23 -32.20 -2.84 -14.20
C ALA A 23 -31.41 -3.37 -15.40
N PHE A 24 -30.40 -2.61 -15.85
CA PHE A 24 -29.43 -3.12 -16.80
C PHE A 24 -28.81 -4.35 -16.17
N ALA A 25 -29.21 -5.52 -16.62
CA ALA A 25 -28.56 -6.76 -16.26
C ALA A 25 -27.09 -6.62 -16.63
N GLN A 26 -26.22 -6.66 -15.63
CA GLN A 26 -24.78 -6.56 -15.76
C GLN A 26 -24.30 -7.74 -16.63
N SER A 27 -24.08 -7.52 -17.93
CA SER A 27 -23.72 -8.56 -18.88
C SER A 27 -22.22 -8.82 -18.82
N GLY A 28 -21.83 -9.89 -18.13
CA GLY A 28 -20.45 -10.36 -18.03
C GLY A 28 -19.70 -9.89 -16.79
N GLU A 29 -18.52 -10.45 -16.62
CA GLU A 29 -17.63 -10.17 -15.50
C GLU A 29 -16.26 -9.73 -16.01
N ILE A 30 -15.56 -8.88 -15.22
CA ILE A 30 -14.13 -8.62 -15.38
C ILE A 30 -13.46 -9.21 -14.13
N LYS A 31 -12.53 -10.14 -14.35
CA LYS A 31 -11.76 -10.77 -13.27
C LYS A 31 -10.42 -10.07 -13.10
N ILE A 32 -10.05 -9.78 -11.85
CA ILE A 32 -8.71 -9.34 -11.42
C ILE A 32 -8.10 -10.48 -10.60
N GLY A 33 -6.86 -10.85 -10.90
CA GLY A 33 -6.10 -11.80 -10.10
C GLY A 33 -5.36 -11.07 -8.98
N GLU A 34 -5.54 -11.50 -7.75
CA GLU A 34 -4.86 -10.95 -6.59
C GLU A 34 -3.97 -12.03 -5.96
N ILE A 35 -2.72 -11.69 -5.62
CA ILE A 35 -1.76 -12.61 -5.01
C ILE A 35 -1.22 -11.96 -3.74
N ASN A 36 -1.26 -12.67 -2.61
CA ASN A 36 -0.71 -12.11 -1.38
C ASN A 36 -0.23 -13.22 -0.42
N SER A 37 0.57 -12.87 0.58
CA SER A 37 1.18 -13.80 1.55
C SER A 37 0.25 -14.08 2.75
N TYR A 38 -0.96 -14.54 2.50
CA TYR A 38 -2.02 -14.68 3.51
C TYR A 38 -1.67 -15.64 4.64
N SER A 39 -1.13 -16.78 4.32
CA SER A 39 -0.74 -17.78 5.33
C SER A 39 0.49 -17.39 6.14
N LEU A 40 1.41 -16.60 5.54
CA LEU A 40 2.64 -16.20 6.22
C LEU A 40 2.46 -14.94 7.07
N LEU A 41 1.74 -13.93 6.56
CA LEU A 41 1.66 -12.59 7.14
C LEU A 41 0.21 -12.09 7.31
N PRO A 42 -0.69 -12.89 7.95
CA PRO A 42 -2.12 -12.53 8.04
C PRO A 42 -2.37 -11.19 8.72
N ALA A 43 -1.52 -10.78 9.67
CA ALA A 43 -1.66 -9.48 10.35
C ALA A 43 -1.61 -8.28 9.40
N PHE A 44 -0.95 -8.41 8.25
CA PHE A 44 -0.82 -7.38 7.21
C PHE A 44 -1.79 -7.63 6.04
N THR A 45 -1.87 -8.87 5.60
CA THR A 45 -2.59 -9.23 4.37
C THR A 45 -4.10 -9.39 4.56
N GLU A 46 -4.60 -9.74 5.76
CA GLU A 46 -6.04 -9.75 6.01
C GLU A 46 -6.66 -8.34 6.07
N PRO A 47 -6.01 -7.30 6.63
CA PRO A 47 -6.44 -5.92 6.43
C PRO A 47 -6.51 -5.50 4.96
N ASP A 48 -5.53 -5.87 4.13
CA ASP A 48 -5.53 -5.63 2.69
C ASP A 48 -6.74 -6.30 2.03
N ARG A 49 -6.99 -7.61 2.35
CA ARG A 49 -8.17 -8.34 1.88
C ARG A 49 -9.46 -7.62 2.19
N LYS A 50 -9.65 -7.17 3.43
CA LYS A 50 -10.84 -6.43 3.84
C LYS A 50 -10.99 -5.14 3.02
N GLY A 51 -9.88 -4.45 2.76
CA GLY A 51 -9.86 -3.24 1.95
C GLY A 51 -10.32 -3.50 0.51
N TRP A 52 -9.72 -4.46 -0.18
CA TRP A 52 -10.11 -4.73 -1.56
C TRP A 52 -11.52 -5.33 -1.68
N GLN A 53 -11.99 -6.10 -0.71
CA GLN A 53 -13.38 -6.59 -0.69
C GLN A 53 -14.39 -5.44 -0.59
N LEU A 54 -14.12 -4.44 0.27
CA LEU A 54 -14.95 -3.26 0.38
C LEU A 54 -15.01 -2.49 -0.94
N ALA A 55 -13.85 -2.28 -1.59
CA ALA A 55 -13.78 -1.62 -2.87
C ALA A 55 -14.58 -2.34 -3.98
N VAL A 56 -14.47 -3.67 -4.06
CA VAL A 56 -15.24 -4.49 -5.01
C VAL A 56 -16.74 -4.31 -4.81
N GLU A 57 -17.21 -4.35 -3.58
CA GLU A 57 -18.62 -4.17 -3.28
C GLU A 57 -19.14 -2.79 -3.69
N GLU A 58 -18.41 -1.73 -3.35
CA GLU A 58 -18.77 -0.37 -3.73
C GLU A 58 -18.78 -0.17 -5.26
N ILE A 59 -17.78 -0.68 -5.97
CA ILE A 59 -17.70 -0.61 -7.44
C ILE A 59 -18.89 -1.33 -8.06
N ASN A 60 -19.20 -2.53 -7.59
CA ASN A 60 -20.32 -3.33 -8.11
C ASN A 60 -21.66 -2.71 -7.78
N ALA A 61 -21.85 -2.14 -6.59
CA ALA A 61 -23.04 -1.40 -6.22
C ALA A 61 -23.25 -0.13 -7.07
N ALA A 62 -22.17 0.48 -7.56
CA ALA A 62 -22.21 1.62 -8.47
C ALA A 62 -22.39 1.24 -9.96
N GLY A 63 -22.64 -0.05 -10.28
CA GLY A 63 -22.86 -0.54 -11.64
C GLY A 63 -21.64 -1.23 -12.29
N GLY A 64 -20.58 -1.50 -11.52
CA GLY A 64 -19.39 -2.22 -11.97
C GLY A 64 -18.46 -1.37 -12.84
N VAL A 65 -17.63 -2.04 -13.61
CA VAL A 65 -16.67 -1.43 -14.54
C VAL A 65 -17.26 -1.51 -15.97
N ASN A 66 -17.60 -0.36 -16.53
CA ASN A 66 -18.25 -0.27 -17.85
C ASN A 66 -19.48 -1.21 -17.97
N GLY A 67 -20.32 -1.27 -16.92
CA GLY A 67 -21.51 -2.11 -16.86
C GLY A 67 -21.24 -3.58 -16.62
N LYS A 68 -20.00 -3.98 -16.32
CA LYS A 68 -19.62 -5.37 -16.00
C LYS A 68 -19.29 -5.50 -14.52
N LYS A 69 -19.66 -6.62 -13.93
CA LYS A 69 -19.33 -6.94 -12.55
C LYS A 69 -17.82 -7.14 -12.39
N LEU A 70 -17.22 -6.52 -11.38
CA LEU A 70 -15.84 -6.76 -11.01
C LEU A 70 -15.73 -7.94 -10.04
N VAL A 71 -14.83 -8.87 -10.33
CA VAL A 71 -14.57 -10.06 -9.49
C VAL A 71 -13.07 -10.12 -9.21
N VAL A 72 -12.70 -10.36 -7.96
CA VAL A 72 -11.30 -10.63 -7.57
C VAL A 72 -11.15 -12.11 -7.27
N VAL A 73 -10.19 -12.75 -7.95
CA VAL A 73 -9.77 -14.14 -7.71
C VAL A 73 -8.44 -14.05 -6.94
N SER A 74 -8.47 -14.42 -5.67
CA SER A 74 -7.33 -14.30 -4.77
C SER A 74 -6.60 -15.63 -4.59
N LYS A 75 -5.25 -15.56 -4.54
CA LYS A 75 -4.35 -16.69 -4.29
C LYS A 75 -3.35 -16.37 -3.19
N ASP A 76 -3.00 -17.37 -2.40
CA ASP A 76 -1.95 -17.29 -1.38
C ASP A 76 -0.59 -17.71 -1.98
N ASP A 77 0.44 -16.90 -1.80
CA ASP A 77 1.80 -17.19 -2.24
C ASP A 77 2.65 -17.90 -1.17
N GLY A 78 2.11 -18.06 0.05
CA GLY A 78 2.81 -18.70 1.17
C GLY A 78 4.14 -18.06 1.54
N GLY A 79 4.39 -16.82 1.10
CA GLY A 79 5.64 -16.09 1.31
C GLY A 79 6.79 -16.58 0.40
N LYS A 80 6.50 -17.24 -0.73
CA LYS A 80 7.51 -17.83 -1.61
C LYS A 80 7.38 -17.32 -3.05
N PRO A 81 8.46 -16.79 -3.65
CA PRO A 81 8.42 -16.30 -5.04
C PRO A 81 7.97 -17.35 -6.07
N ALA A 82 8.37 -18.62 -5.89
CA ALA A 82 7.97 -19.69 -6.82
C ALA A 82 6.47 -19.99 -6.75
N ASP A 83 5.89 -19.99 -5.54
CA ASP A 83 4.45 -20.22 -5.36
C ASP A 83 3.65 -19.03 -5.92
N ALA A 84 4.16 -17.80 -5.78
CA ALA A 84 3.57 -16.59 -6.38
C ALA A 84 3.56 -16.65 -7.92
N GLN A 85 4.63 -17.14 -8.55
CA GLN A 85 4.68 -17.34 -10.01
C GLN A 85 3.70 -18.43 -10.46
N THR A 86 3.56 -19.50 -9.70
CA THR A 86 2.57 -20.54 -9.95
C THR A 86 1.15 -19.96 -9.87
N ALA A 87 0.84 -19.22 -8.80
CA ALA A 87 -0.43 -18.54 -8.62
C ALA A 87 -0.73 -17.56 -9.77
N ALA A 88 0.27 -16.75 -10.17
CA ALA A 88 0.14 -15.83 -11.31
C ALA A 88 -0.18 -16.58 -12.62
N ASN A 89 0.50 -17.70 -12.87
CA ASN A 89 0.23 -18.50 -14.07
C ASN A 89 -1.19 -19.09 -14.05
N GLU A 90 -1.67 -19.61 -12.92
CA GLU A 90 -3.04 -20.12 -12.79
C GLU A 90 -4.08 -19.02 -13.02
N LEU A 91 -3.87 -17.83 -12.41
CA LEU A 91 -4.77 -16.69 -12.57
C LEU A 91 -4.87 -16.23 -14.03
N VAL A 92 -3.76 -16.20 -14.75
CA VAL A 92 -3.72 -15.76 -16.14
C VAL A 92 -4.25 -16.85 -17.09
N SER A 93 -3.80 -18.10 -16.95
CA SER A 93 -4.09 -19.15 -17.94
C SER A 93 -5.40 -19.89 -17.70
N SER A 94 -5.82 -20.04 -16.44
CA SER A 94 -7.02 -20.82 -16.08
C SER A 94 -8.20 -19.92 -15.72
N GLU A 95 -7.96 -18.87 -14.93
CA GLU A 95 -9.02 -17.95 -14.51
C GLU A 95 -9.29 -16.82 -15.52
N ASN A 96 -8.38 -16.62 -16.49
CA ASN A 96 -8.46 -15.58 -17.52
C ASN A 96 -8.66 -14.16 -16.93
N VAL A 97 -7.85 -13.81 -15.92
CA VAL A 97 -7.90 -12.49 -15.31
C VAL A 97 -7.41 -11.42 -16.28
N ALA A 98 -8.01 -10.23 -16.22
CA ALA A 98 -7.65 -9.08 -17.05
C ALA A 98 -6.30 -8.47 -16.65
N MET A 99 -5.94 -8.58 -15.38
CA MET A 99 -4.72 -8.05 -14.79
C MET A 99 -4.40 -8.74 -13.48
N LEU A 100 -3.14 -8.62 -13.05
CA LEU A 100 -2.68 -9.05 -11.73
C LEU A 100 -2.56 -7.87 -10.80
N THR A 101 -2.74 -8.11 -9.51
CA THR A 101 -2.50 -7.13 -8.44
C THR A 101 -2.03 -7.81 -7.15
N GLY A 102 -1.66 -7.01 -6.16
CA GLY A 102 -1.30 -7.50 -4.84
C GLY A 102 0.20 -7.55 -4.61
N THR A 103 0.60 -8.60 -3.99
CA THR A 103 1.85 -8.97 -3.35
C THR A 103 2.22 -8.03 -2.17
N PHE A 104 2.76 -8.64 -1.09
CA PHE A 104 3.25 -7.92 0.07
C PHE A 104 4.79 -7.82 0.07
N LEU A 105 5.47 -8.95 0.02
CA LEU A 105 6.92 -9.01 0.13
C LEU A 105 7.61 -8.51 -1.15
N SER A 106 8.68 -7.72 -1.00
CA SER A 106 9.40 -7.10 -2.11
C SER A 106 10.00 -8.11 -3.09
N ASN A 107 10.59 -9.20 -2.62
CA ASN A 107 11.11 -10.27 -3.47
C ASN A 107 10.01 -11.01 -4.24
N ILE A 108 8.82 -11.13 -3.67
CA ILE A 108 7.65 -11.69 -4.35
C ILE A 108 7.12 -10.72 -5.40
N GLY A 109 7.01 -9.44 -5.06
CA GLY A 109 6.63 -8.40 -6.02
C GLY A 109 7.54 -8.36 -7.25
N LEU A 110 8.85 -8.52 -7.07
CA LEU A 110 9.82 -8.65 -8.17
C LEU A 110 9.57 -9.91 -9.01
N ALA A 111 9.28 -11.05 -8.39
CA ALA A 111 9.02 -12.29 -9.12
C ALA A 111 7.72 -12.21 -9.95
N VAL A 112 6.65 -11.59 -9.41
CA VAL A 112 5.40 -11.38 -10.16
C VAL A 112 5.58 -10.31 -11.25
N SER A 113 6.37 -9.27 -11.00
CA SER A 113 6.73 -8.26 -12.00
C SER A 113 7.48 -8.85 -13.19
N ASP A 114 8.44 -9.75 -12.93
CA ASP A 114 9.16 -10.47 -13.97
C ASP A 114 8.23 -11.40 -14.78
N PHE A 115 7.35 -12.13 -14.09
CA PHE A 115 6.31 -12.94 -14.72
C PHE A 115 5.39 -12.08 -15.61
N ALA A 116 4.94 -10.93 -15.10
CA ALA A 116 4.07 -10.02 -15.84
C ALA A 116 4.73 -9.50 -17.13
N ASN A 117 6.03 -9.16 -17.06
CA ASN A 117 6.82 -8.76 -18.22
C ASN A 117 6.95 -9.89 -19.26
N GLN A 118 7.28 -11.10 -18.82
CA GLN A 118 7.43 -12.27 -19.71
C GLN A 118 6.11 -12.67 -20.40
N LYS A 119 5.00 -12.58 -19.66
CA LYS A 119 3.66 -12.96 -20.15
C LYS A 119 2.88 -11.82 -20.77
N LYS A 120 3.42 -10.59 -20.72
CA LYS A 120 2.78 -9.36 -21.20
C LYS A 120 1.41 -9.14 -20.54
N VAL A 121 1.36 -9.24 -19.21
CA VAL A 121 0.17 -9.05 -18.38
C VAL A 121 0.34 -7.81 -17.53
N PHE A 122 -0.67 -6.95 -17.43
CA PHE A 122 -0.63 -5.80 -16.56
C PHE A 122 -0.58 -6.22 -15.10
N PHE A 123 0.37 -5.68 -14.35
CA PHE A 123 0.52 -5.90 -12.90
C PHE A 123 0.53 -4.58 -12.14
N LEU A 124 -0.44 -4.41 -11.24
CA LEU A 124 -0.47 -3.32 -10.28
C LEU A 124 0.03 -3.83 -8.92
N ALA A 125 1.31 -3.62 -8.64
CA ALA A 125 1.92 -3.96 -7.36
C ALA A 125 1.34 -3.08 -6.24
N ALA A 126 0.79 -3.71 -5.20
CA ALA A 126 0.11 -3.02 -4.10
C ALA A 126 1.09 -2.59 -3.00
N GLU A 127 1.73 -3.55 -2.33
CA GLU A 127 2.51 -3.38 -1.11
C GLU A 127 4.04 -3.42 -1.26
N PRO A 128 4.66 -4.06 -2.28
CA PRO A 128 6.11 -4.22 -2.30
C PRO A 128 6.82 -2.86 -2.41
N LEU A 129 7.80 -2.63 -1.52
CA LEU A 129 8.42 -1.30 -1.35
C LEU A 129 9.77 -1.15 -2.02
N THR A 130 10.43 -2.23 -2.46
CA THR A 130 11.73 -2.12 -3.12
C THR A 130 11.69 -1.15 -4.30
N ASP A 131 12.70 -0.29 -4.40
CA ASP A 131 12.82 0.64 -5.52
C ASP A 131 13.08 -0.09 -6.84
N ALA A 132 13.64 -1.28 -6.79
CA ALA A 132 13.97 -2.07 -7.97
C ALA A 132 12.75 -2.37 -8.85
N ILE A 133 11.54 -2.51 -8.27
CA ILE A 133 10.32 -2.91 -9.01
C ILE A 133 9.89 -1.89 -10.07
N THR A 134 10.18 -0.60 -9.84
CA THR A 134 9.87 0.47 -10.80
C THR A 134 11.12 1.07 -11.45
N TRP A 135 12.32 0.74 -10.93
CA TRP A 135 13.59 1.24 -11.45
C TRP A 135 14.43 0.12 -12.06
N SER A 136 15.47 -0.40 -11.39
CA SER A 136 16.47 -1.30 -11.99
C SER A 136 15.89 -2.61 -12.56
N LYS A 137 14.72 -3.05 -12.10
CA LYS A 137 13.93 -4.17 -12.61
C LYS A 137 12.59 -3.73 -13.19
N GLY A 138 12.40 -2.41 -13.31
CA GLY A 138 11.18 -1.83 -13.88
C GLY A 138 10.96 -2.30 -15.32
N ASN A 139 9.73 -2.50 -15.67
CA ASN A 139 9.32 -2.92 -17.00
C ASN A 139 7.96 -2.27 -17.36
N ARG A 140 7.61 -2.39 -18.65
CA ARG A 140 6.43 -1.77 -19.22
C ARG A 140 5.11 -2.22 -18.55
N TYR A 141 5.04 -3.44 -18.07
CA TYR A 141 3.79 -4.07 -17.60
C TYR A 141 3.52 -3.86 -16.10
N THR A 142 4.49 -3.32 -15.35
CA THR A 142 4.38 -3.20 -13.90
C THR A 142 4.22 -1.75 -13.46
N PHE A 143 3.17 -1.50 -12.66
CA PHE A 143 2.88 -0.26 -11.96
C PHE A 143 2.91 -0.51 -10.46
N ARG A 144 3.19 0.52 -9.64
CA ARG A 144 3.17 0.41 -8.19
C ARG A 144 2.30 1.48 -7.55
N LEU A 145 1.48 1.06 -6.57
CA LEU A 145 0.61 1.95 -5.81
C LEU A 145 1.32 2.60 -4.63
N ARG A 146 1.86 1.79 -3.70
CA ARG A 146 2.40 2.25 -2.41
C ARG A 146 3.69 3.08 -2.59
N PRO A 147 3.97 4.06 -1.68
CA PRO A 147 5.24 4.80 -1.69
C PRO A 147 6.44 3.85 -1.60
N SER A 148 7.45 4.08 -2.43
CA SER A 148 8.67 3.27 -2.47
C SER A 148 9.54 3.44 -1.23
N ASN A 149 10.56 2.59 -1.07
CA ASN A 149 11.59 2.79 -0.06
C ASN A 149 12.28 4.15 -0.21
N TYR A 150 12.55 4.58 -1.44
CA TYR A 150 13.11 5.91 -1.71
C TYR A 150 12.20 7.03 -1.20
N MET A 151 10.89 6.98 -1.52
CA MET A 151 9.93 7.99 -1.08
C MET A 151 9.84 8.03 0.45
N GLN A 152 9.74 6.87 1.09
CA GLN A 152 9.69 6.74 2.55
C GLN A 152 10.97 7.26 3.20
N ALA A 153 12.14 6.88 2.68
CA ALA A 153 13.43 7.37 3.15
C ALA A 153 13.54 8.90 2.99
N ALA A 154 13.15 9.45 1.84
CA ALA A 154 13.21 10.88 1.58
C ALA A 154 12.32 11.68 2.55
N MET A 155 11.13 11.16 2.87
CA MET A 155 10.24 11.75 3.87
C MET A 155 10.84 11.71 5.28
N LEU A 156 11.42 10.58 5.68
CA LEU A 156 12.03 10.41 7.02
C LEU A 156 13.32 11.21 7.17
N VAL A 157 14.12 11.31 6.13
CA VAL A 157 15.41 12.04 6.14
C VAL A 157 15.23 13.53 6.42
N GLU A 158 14.08 14.14 6.09
CA GLU A 158 13.80 15.53 6.45
C GLU A 158 13.85 15.80 7.96
N ALA A 159 13.39 14.84 8.76
CA ALA A 159 13.43 14.92 10.21
C ALA A 159 14.75 14.34 10.76
N ALA A 160 15.22 13.21 10.21
CA ALA A 160 16.44 12.53 10.63
C ALA A 160 17.69 13.43 10.49
N ALA A 161 17.79 14.20 9.41
CA ALA A 161 18.93 15.10 9.18
C ALA A 161 19.02 16.26 10.17
N LYS A 162 17.95 16.57 10.90
CA LYS A 162 17.91 17.60 11.96
C LYS A 162 18.40 17.08 13.31
N LEU A 163 18.53 15.77 13.46
CA LEU A 163 19.06 15.18 14.69
C LEU A 163 20.54 15.55 14.85
N PRO A 164 21.01 15.81 16.07
CA PRO A 164 22.42 16.11 16.31
C PRO A 164 23.33 14.87 16.14
N ALA A 165 22.74 13.69 16.07
CA ALA A 165 23.42 12.40 16.02
C ALA A 165 24.37 12.28 14.80
N LYS A 166 25.60 11.86 15.08
CA LYS A 166 26.64 11.58 14.07
C LYS A 166 26.92 10.09 13.91
N ARG A 167 26.73 9.31 14.96
CA ARG A 167 26.98 7.88 14.99
C ARG A 167 25.64 7.13 14.84
N TRP A 168 25.52 6.41 13.73
CA TRP A 168 24.28 5.72 13.37
C TRP A 168 24.49 4.21 13.27
N ALA A 169 23.52 3.44 13.75
CA ALA A 169 23.42 2.01 13.48
C ALA A 169 22.19 1.71 12.64
N THR A 170 22.17 0.57 11.97
CA THR A 170 21.00 0.07 11.23
C THR A 170 20.62 -1.32 11.69
N ILE A 171 19.32 -1.59 11.77
CA ILE A 171 18.74 -2.92 12.03
C ILE A 171 17.67 -3.15 10.95
N ALA A 172 17.87 -4.16 10.10
CA ALA A 172 16.98 -4.40 8.97
C ALA A 172 16.92 -5.90 8.62
N PRO A 173 15.75 -6.41 8.18
CA PRO A 173 15.64 -7.80 7.79
C PRO A 173 16.48 -8.09 6.55
N ASN A 174 17.21 -9.20 6.56
CA ASN A 174 18.12 -9.59 5.48
C ASN A 174 17.36 -10.16 4.28
N TYR A 175 16.65 -9.29 3.57
CA TYR A 175 16.05 -9.57 2.26
C TYR A 175 15.84 -8.27 1.48
N GLU A 176 15.31 -8.35 0.27
CA GLU A 176 15.18 -7.26 -0.71
C GLU A 176 14.65 -5.94 -0.11
N TYR A 177 13.57 -5.98 0.68
CA TYR A 177 13.01 -4.77 1.31
C TYR A 177 14.00 -4.09 2.25
N GLY A 178 14.57 -4.83 3.19
CA GLY A 178 15.50 -4.28 4.17
C GLY A 178 16.77 -3.73 3.51
N GLN A 179 17.33 -4.46 2.56
CA GLN A 179 18.53 -4.05 1.81
C GLN A 179 18.28 -2.77 1.02
N SER A 180 17.15 -2.69 0.29
CA SER A 180 16.75 -1.50 -0.47
C SER A 180 16.51 -0.29 0.46
N ALA A 181 15.79 -0.46 1.58
CA ALA A 181 15.48 0.62 2.52
C ALA A 181 16.74 1.20 3.18
N VAL A 182 17.65 0.35 3.66
CA VAL A 182 18.92 0.81 4.27
C VAL A 182 19.79 1.51 3.24
N ALA A 183 19.93 0.94 2.05
CA ALA A 183 20.78 1.52 1.01
C ALA A 183 20.32 2.92 0.62
N VAL A 184 19.02 3.11 0.37
CA VAL A 184 18.48 4.42 -0.02
C VAL A 184 18.50 5.41 1.12
N PHE A 185 18.18 5.00 2.36
CA PHE A 185 18.26 5.88 3.51
C PHE A 185 19.69 6.37 3.75
N LYS A 186 20.67 5.47 3.69
CA LYS A 186 22.10 5.82 3.82
C LYS A 186 22.54 6.81 2.74
N LYS A 187 22.16 6.58 1.48
CA LYS A 187 22.43 7.49 0.36
C LYS A 187 21.89 8.90 0.67
N LEU A 188 20.60 9.02 0.94
CA LEU A 188 19.94 10.30 1.15
C LEU A 188 20.43 11.03 2.42
N MET A 189 20.73 10.29 3.48
CA MET A 189 21.32 10.87 4.69
C MET A 189 22.75 11.38 4.42
N SER A 190 23.57 10.64 3.71
CA SER A 190 24.96 11.05 3.41
C SER A 190 25.01 12.30 2.53
N GLU A 191 24.04 12.48 1.64
CA GLU A 191 23.91 13.71 0.83
C GLU A 191 23.59 14.95 1.69
N LYS A 192 22.78 14.79 2.74
CA LYS A 192 22.40 15.89 3.64
C LYS A 192 23.32 16.06 4.85
N ARG A 193 23.90 14.99 5.30
CA ARG A 193 24.75 14.90 6.51
C ARG A 193 26.00 14.07 6.23
N PRO A 194 26.97 14.62 5.49
CA PRO A 194 28.23 13.91 5.19
C PRO A 194 29.12 13.69 6.43
N ASP A 195 28.75 14.28 7.57
CA ASP A 195 29.45 14.13 8.84
C ASP A 195 29.04 12.89 9.66
N ILE A 196 28.04 12.11 9.21
CA ILE A 196 27.59 10.91 9.91
C ILE A 196 28.46 9.70 9.64
N GLN A 197 28.52 8.81 10.64
CA GLN A 197 29.23 7.55 10.57
C GLN A 197 28.28 6.39 10.84
N TRP A 198 28.29 5.41 9.96
CA TRP A 198 27.55 4.14 10.14
C TRP A 198 28.44 3.20 10.94
N VAL A 199 28.13 3.03 12.24
CA VAL A 199 29.01 2.34 13.20
C VAL A 199 28.67 0.88 13.38
N GLU A 200 27.44 0.46 13.03
CA GLU A 200 26.99 -0.92 13.14
C GLU A 200 25.84 -1.18 12.14
N GLU A 201 25.80 -2.39 11.59
CA GLU A 201 24.72 -2.84 10.69
C GLU A 201 24.32 -4.27 11.08
N GLN A 202 23.08 -4.45 11.51
CA GLN A 202 22.54 -5.75 11.82
C GLN A 202 21.52 -6.20 10.79
N TRP A 203 21.70 -7.43 10.31
CA TRP A 203 20.92 -8.03 9.24
C TRP A 203 20.32 -9.37 9.67
N PRO A 204 19.38 -9.41 10.63
CA PRO A 204 18.74 -10.66 11.03
C PRO A 204 17.95 -11.28 9.88
N PRO A 205 17.85 -12.62 9.84
CA PRO A 205 16.99 -13.30 8.87
C PRO A 205 15.53 -12.89 9.07
N GLN A 206 14.82 -12.59 7.99
CA GLN A 206 13.40 -12.21 8.01
C GLN A 206 12.55 -13.26 8.76
N GLY A 207 11.73 -12.80 9.70
CA GLY A 207 10.80 -13.61 10.49
C GLY A 207 11.48 -14.47 11.58
N LYS A 208 12.80 -14.31 11.76
CA LYS A 208 13.63 -15.18 12.65
C LYS A 208 14.68 -14.41 13.43
N ILE A 209 14.41 -13.15 13.79
CA ILE A 209 15.35 -12.38 14.59
C ILE A 209 15.65 -13.08 15.94
N ASP A 210 16.95 -13.20 16.25
CA ASP A 210 17.44 -13.36 17.61
C ASP A 210 17.78 -11.97 18.14
N ALA A 211 16.85 -11.37 18.88
CA ALA A 211 16.94 -9.98 19.28
C ALA A 211 18.07 -9.73 20.31
N GLY A 212 18.43 -10.74 21.12
CA GLY A 212 19.48 -10.61 22.15
C GLY A 212 20.85 -10.20 21.57
N PRO A 213 21.45 -11.00 20.68
CA PRO A 213 22.71 -10.66 20.02
C PRO A 213 22.63 -9.36 19.20
N VAL A 214 21.52 -9.11 18.49
CA VAL A 214 21.31 -7.87 17.70
C VAL A 214 21.38 -6.65 18.60
N VAL A 215 20.60 -6.63 19.67
CA VAL A 215 20.58 -5.53 20.67
C VAL A 215 21.95 -5.34 21.31
N GLN A 216 22.64 -6.43 21.65
CA GLN A 216 23.98 -6.39 22.25
C GLN A 216 25.01 -5.77 21.29
N ALA A 217 25.01 -6.18 20.01
CA ALA A 217 25.94 -5.67 19.02
C ALA A 217 25.75 -4.17 18.78
N VAL A 218 24.48 -3.74 18.59
CA VAL A 218 24.15 -2.33 18.42
C VAL A 218 24.53 -1.50 19.66
N ALA A 219 24.23 -2.00 20.86
CA ALA A 219 24.58 -1.31 22.10
C ALA A 219 26.12 -1.17 22.26
N ALA A 220 26.89 -2.21 21.92
CA ALA A 220 28.36 -2.19 21.99
C ALA A 220 28.99 -1.15 21.02
N ALA A 221 28.40 -0.94 19.86
CA ALA A 221 28.82 0.08 18.90
C ALA A 221 28.53 1.52 19.36
N ASN A 222 27.72 1.67 20.41
CA ASN A 222 27.34 2.95 21.02
C ASN A 222 26.89 4.01 20.00
N PRO A 223 25.84 3.75 19.20
CA PRO A 223 25.28 4.74 18.29
C PRO A 223 24.53 5.83 19.06
N GLU A 224 24.39 7.00 18.45
CA GLU A 224 23.54 8.11 18.92
C GLU A 224 22.14 8.04 18.31
N ALA A 225 22.04 7.40 17.14
CA ALA A 225 20.78 7.14 16.47
C ALA A 225 20.74 5.75 15.81
N ILE A 226 19.54 5.22 15.65
CA ILE A 226 19.29 3.90 15.05
C ILE A 226 18.27 4.06 13.92
N LEU A 227 18.57 3.53 12.74
CA LEU A 227 17.61 3.25 11.71
C LEU A 227 17.05 1.85 11.91
N ASN A 228 15.75 1.73 12.11
CA ASN A 228 15.04 0.46 12.18
C ASN A 228 14.20 0.24 10.92
N VAL A 229 14.27 -0.97 10.37
CA VAL A 229 13.48 -1.42 9.21
C VAL A 229 12.76 -2.75 9.52
N GLU A 230 12.91 -3.28 10.74
CA GLU A 230 12.23 -4.51 11.16
C GLU A 230 10.71 -4.31 11.22
N PHE A 231 9.97 -5.39 11.00
CA PHE A 231 8.51 -5.42 10.99
C PHE A 231 7.93 -6.70 11.59
N GLY A 232 6.61 -6.67 11.82
CA GLY A 232 5.88 -7.83 12.31
C GLY A 232 6.41 -8.34 13.66
N ALA A 233 6.46 -9.66 13.80
CA ALA A 233 6.90 -10.29 15.06
C ALA A 233 8.37 -9.99 15.39
N ASP A 234 9.21 -9.73 14.39
CA ASP A 234 10.63 -9.41 14.61
C ASP A 234 10.78 -8.01 15.22
N LEU A 235 10.00 -7.03 14.77
CA LEU A 235 9.94 -5.72 15.41
C LEU A 235 9.51 -5.82 16.88
N VAL A 236 8.48 -6.62 17.18
CA VAL A 236 8.00 -6.81 18.56
C VAL A 236 9.10 -7.38 19.46
N LYS A 237 9.83 -8.41 18.98
CA LYS A 237 10.96 -9.00 19.72
C LYS A 237 12.09 -7.98 19.92
N LEU A 238 12.42 -7.23 18.86
CA LEU A 238 13.46 -6.20 18.91
C LEU A 238 13.12 -5.11 19.94
N VAL A 239 11.87 -4.61 19.91
CA VAL A 239 11.42 -3.57 20.84
C VAL A 239 11.46 -4.05 22.27
N ARG A 240 10.93 -5.25 22.57
CA ARG A 240 10.92 -5.82 23.92
C ARG A 240 12.33 -6.04 24.46
N GLU A 241 13.19 -6.65 23.69
CA GLU A 241 14.59 -6.87 24.10
C GLU A 241 15.34 -5.55 24.24
N GLY A 242 15.14 -4.60 23.29
CA GLY A 242 15.73 -3.29 23.35
C GLY A 242 15.27 -2.47 24.56
N ASN A 243 13.99 -2.51 24.90
CA ASN A 243 13.44 -1.86 26.09
C ASN A 243 14.05 -2.48 27.37
N THR A 244 14.10 -3.83 27.45
CA THR A 244 14.67 -4.56 28.61
C THR A 244 16.13 -4.19 28.85
N ARG A 245 16.93 -4.02 27.79
CA ARG A 245 18.35 -3.67 27.88
C ARG A 245 18.64 -2.18 27.79
N GLY A 246 17.61 -1.34 27.67
CA GLY A 246 17.76 0.10 27.56
C GLY A 246 18.42 0.57 26.25
N LEU A 247 18.31 -0.22 25.16
CA LEU A 247 18.95 0.13 23.89
C LEU A 247 18.48 1.50 23.36
N PHE A 248 17.19 1.78 23.52
CA PHE A 248 16.58 3.00 22.95
C PHE A 248 16.67 4.21 23.87
N LYS A 249 17.15 4.01 25.12
CA LYS A 249 17.34 5.10 26.07
C LYS A 249 18.43 6.04 25.57
N ASP A 250 18.12 7.34 25.54
CA ASP A 250 19.03 8.42 25.11
C ASP A 250 19.54 8.26 23.65
N ARG A 251 18.83 7.49 22.83
CA ARG A 251 19.10 7.33 21.38
C ARG A 251 17.91 7.72 20.56
N ALA A 252 18.14 8.48 19.50
CA ALA A 252 17.10 8.73 18.51
C ALA A 252 16.85 7.48 17.68
N VAL A 253 15.58 7.22 17.34
CA VAL A 253 15.23 6.12 16.44
C VAL A 253 14.41 6.68 15.28
N VAL A 254 14.82 6.31 14.07
CA VAL A 254 14.07 6.54 12.83
C VAL A 254 13.63 5.18 12.32
N SER A 255 12.34 4.99 12.07
CA SER A 255 11.82 3.69 11.73
C SER A 255 10.83 3.73 10.57
N PHE A 256 11.07 2.87 9.60
CA PHE A 256 10.14 2.68 8.50
C PHE A 256 8.84 2.05 9.02
N LEU A 257 7.69 2.58 8.61
CA LEU A 257 6.36 2.00 8.76
C LEU A 257 5.84 1.80 10.20
N THR A 258 6.68 2.04 11.22
CA THR A 258 6.33 1.72 12.62
C THR A 258 5.18 2.57 13.18
N GLY A 259 4.75 3.62 12.49
CA GLY A 259 3.53 4.38 12.81
C GLY A 259 2.24 3.78 12.21
N GLU A 260 2.32 2.66 11.51
CA GLU A 260 1.15 1.92 11.01
C GLU A 260 0.53 1.09 12.15
N PRO A 261 -0.80 0.99 12.26
CA PRO A 261 -1.43 0.20 13.33
C PRO A 261 -0.95 -1.25 13.40
N GLU A 262 -0.69 -1.89 12.27
CA GLU A 262 -0.19 -3.26 12.17
C GLU A 262 1.14 -3.47 12.91
N TYR A 263 1.91 -2.38 13.08
CA TYR A 263 3.22 -2.39 13.73
C TYR A 263 3.14 -2.06 15.22
N ILE A 264 2.32 -1.05 15.58
CA ILE A 264 2.27 -0.58 16.98
C ILE A 264 1.19 -1.27 17.81
N ASP A 265 0.07 -1.74 17.23
CA ASP A 265 -0.99 -2.44 17.97
C ASP A 265 -0.47 -3.66 18.77
N PRO A 266 0.44 -4.51 18.23
CA PRO A 266 0.99 -5.62 18.98
C PRO A 266 1.90 -5.21 20.16
N LEU A 267 2.43 -3.98 20.12
CA LEU A 267 3.31 -3.44 21.17
C LEU A 267 2.51 -2.86 22.34
N LYS A 268 1.30 -2.37 22.08
CA LYS A 268 0.46 -1.74 23.12
C LYS A 268 1.21 -0.64 23.88
N ASP A 269 1.24 -0.74 25.20
CA ASP A 269 1.96 0.14 26.12
C ASP A 269 3.50 -0.02 26.10
N GLU A 270 4.00 -1.08 25.45
CA GLU A 270 5.43 -1.27 25.18
C GLU A 270 5.92 -0.47 23.97
N THR A 271 5.03 0.24 23.26
CA THR A 271 5.38 1.07 22.10
C THR A 271 6.40 2.12 22.50
N PRO A 272 7.58 2.16 21.87
CA PRO A 272 8.57 3.18 22.18
C PRO A 272 8.05 4.57 21.83
N GLU A 273 8.31 5.54 22.69
CA GLU A 273 7.90 6.93 22.48
C GLU A 273 8.97 7.72 21.72
N GLY A 274 8.51 8.64 20.86
CA GLY A 274 9.38 9.59 20.17
C GLY A 274 10.14 9.04 18.96
N TRP A 275 9.92 7.80 18.54
CA TRP A 275 10.49 7.30 17.29
C TRP A 275 9.93 8.07 16.11
N ILE A 276 10.80 8.54 15.23
CA ILE A 276 10.40 9.20 13.98
C ILE A 276 10.01 8.13 12.97
N VAL A 277 8.75 8.16 12.52
CA VAL A 277 8.17 7.05 11.75
C VAL A 277 7.36 7.54 10.55
N THR A 278 7.24 6.70 9.53
CA THR A 278 6.09 6.76 8.63
C THR A 278 4.95 5.92 9.19
N GLY A 279 3.69 6.26 8.89
CA GLY A 279 2.56 5.53 9.46
C GLY A 279 1.19 5.97 8.97
N TYR A 280 0.16 5.53 9.70
CA TYR A 280 -1.24 5.74 9.36
C TYR A 280 -2.08 6.12 10.60
N PRO A 281 -2.16 7.42 10.95
CA PRO A 281 -2.96 7.91 12.06
C PRO A 281 -4.45 7.99 11.69
N TRP A 282 -5.08 6.85 11.42
CA TRP A 282 -6.45 6.72 10.89
C TRP A 282 -7.50 7.52 11.65
N TYR A 283 -7.35 7.66 12.97
CA TYR A 283 -8.26 8.36 13.89
C TYR A 283 -8.25 9.89 13.73
N SER A 284 -7.28 10.45 13.01
CA SER A 284 -7.09 11.90 12.91
C SER A 284 -7.02 12.46 11.48
N ILE A 285 -7.15 11.60 10.47
CA ILE A 285 -7.21 12.04 9.07
C ILE A 285 -8.59 12.64 8.81
N LYS A 286 -8.64 13.87 8.25
CA LYS A 286 -9.85 14.66 8.05
C LYS A 286 -10.07 15.05 6.59
N THR A 287 -9.91 14.08 5.68
CA THR A 287 -10.33 14.25 4.29
C THR A 287 -11.72 13.64 4.10
N PRO A 288 -12.59 14.21 3.26
CA PRO A 288 -13.91 13.63 2.97
C PRO A 288 -13.83 12.18 2.49
N GLU A 289 -12.81 11.87 1.67
CA GLU A 289 -12.58 10.53 1.11
C GLU A 289 -12.19 9.53 2.18
N HIS A 290 -11.31 9.93 3.13
CA HIS A 290 -10.93 9.08 4.25
C HIS A 290 -12.09 8.88 5.23
N ASP A 291 -12.85 9.93 5.53
CA ASP A 291 -14.03 9.84 6.41
C ASP A 291 -15.08 8.89 5.82
N ALA A 292 -15.31 8.94 4.51
CA ALA A 292 -16.23 8.03 3.81
C ALA A 292 -15.73 6.58 3.87
N PHE A 293 -14.44 6.34 3.58
CA PHE A 293 -13.81 5.03 3.68
C PHE A 293 -13.87 4.47 5.11
N LEU A 294 -13.49 5.26 6.11
CA LEU A 294 -13.48 4.87 7.52
C LEU A 294 -14.88 4.45 7.98
N LYS A 295 -15.89 5.25 7.65
CA LYS A 295 -17.28 4.95 7.98
C LYS A 295 -17.77 3.64 7.34
N ALA A 296 -17.48 3.44 6.06
CA ALA A 296 -17.85 2.22 5.34
C ALA A 296 -17.14 0.99 5.90
N TYR A 297 -15.82 1.11 6.17
CA TYR A 297 -15.03 0.04 6.74
C TYR A 297 -15.52 -0.38 8.12
N GLN A 298 -15.74 0.59 9.02
CA GLN A 298 -16.24 0.32 10.38
C GLN A 298 -17.65 -0.28 10.37
N ALA A 299 -18.54 0.21 9.51
CA ALA A 299 -19.88 -0.34 9.37
C ALA A 299 -19.86 -1.81 8.91
N LYS A 300 -18.95 -2.19 8.05
CA LYS A 300 -18.85 -3.55 7.51
C LYS A 300 -18.14 -4.52 8.45
N TYR A 301 -17.03 -4.10 9.06
CA TYR A 301 -16.12 -5.01 9.78
C TYR A 301 -16.16 -4.86 11.30
N ASN A 302 -16.87 -3.84 11.83
CA ASN A 302 -16.88 -3.49 13.25
C ASN A 302 -15.45 -3.37 13.84
N ASP A 303 -14.53 -2.82 13.05
CA ASP A 303 -13.10 -2.71 13.35
C ASP A 303 -12.58 -1.42 12.70
N TYR A 304 -11.40 -0.95 13.11
CA TYR A 304 -10.72 0.17 12.44
C TYR A 304 -9.77 -0.33 11.35
N PRO A 305 -9.57 0.48 10.29
CA PRO A 305 -8.67 0.09 9.21
C PRO A 305 -7.21 0.16 9.63
N ARG A 306 -6.39 -0.73 9.08
CA ARG A 306 -4.93 -0.64 9.07
C ARG A 306 -4.47 -0.06 7.75
N LEU A 307 -3.18 0.19 7.58
CA LEU A 307 -2.69 0.73 6.30
C LEU A 307 -2.94 -0.25 5.16
N GLY A 308 -2.75 -1.56 5.37
CA GLY A 308 -3.12 -2.58 4.39
C GLY A 308 -4.56 -2.44 3.89
N SER A 309 -5.49 -2.04 4.76
CA SER A 309 -6.89 -1.81 4.35
C SER A 309 -7.04 -0.67 3.33
N ILE A 310 -6.27 0.42 3.50
CA ILE A 310 -6.20 1.53 2.53
C ILE A 310 -5.57 1.05 1.24
N VAL A 311 -4.48 0.29 1.33
CA VAL A 311 -3.74 -0.17 0.15
C VAL A 311 -4.60 -1.10 -0.69
N GLY A 312 -5.22 -2.13 -0.10
CA GLY A 312 -6.11 -3.03 -0.81
C GLY A 312 -7.31 -2.32 -1.44
N TYR A 313 -7.95 -1.42 -0.67
CA TYR A 313 -9.04 -0.60 -1.17
C TYR A 313 -8.62 0.25 -2.38
N GLN A 314 -7.53 0.99 -2.25
CA GLN A 314 -7.07 1.90 -3.29
C GLN A 314 -6.54 1.16 -4.52
N THR A 315 -5.92 -0.02 -4.34
CA THR A 315 -5.46 -0.87 -5.44
C THR A 315 -6.63 -1.26 -6.35
N ILE A 316 -7.73 -1.69 -5.79
CA ILE A 316 -8.91 -2.09 -6.59
C ILE A 316 -9.63 -0.87 -7.16
N LYS A 317 -9.71 0.25 -6.44
CA LYS A 317 -10.24 1.51 -7.01
C LYS A 317 -9.41 1.99 -8.21
N ALA A 318 -8.08 1.93 -8.11
CA ALA A 318 -7.17 2.29 -9.21
C ALA A 318 -7.30 1.31 -10.39
N ALA A 319 -7.33 0.00 -10.13
CA ALA A 319 -7.53 -1.02 -11.15
C ALA A 319 -8.85 -0.81 -11.92
N ALA A 320 -9.94 -0.54 -11.21
CA ALA A 320 -11.23 -0.23 -11.82
C ALA A 320 -11.19 1.04 -12.68
N ALA A 321 -10.51 2.09 -12.20
CA ALA A 321 -10.34 3.33 -12.98
C ALA A 321 -9.51 3.11 -14.24
N ILE A 322 -8.43 2.32 -14.17
CA ILE A 322 -7.62 1.92 -15.35
C ILE A 322 -8.48 1.15 -16.35
N LEU A 323 -9.20 0.12 -15.90
CA LEU A 323 -10.09 -0.69 -16.74
C LEU A 323 -11.21 0.15 -17.38
N THR A 324 -11.79 1.08 -16.61
CA THR A 324 -12.84 1.99 -17.08
C THR A 324 -12.31 2.91 -18.20
N LYS A 325 -11.15 3.55 -17.98
CA LYS A 325 -10.53 4.45 -18.95
C LYS A 325 -10.07 3.72 -20.20
N ALA A 326 -9.48 2.53 -20.05
CA ALA A 326 -9.05 1.69 -21.17
C ALA A 326 -10.22 1.17 -22.00
N ASN A 327 -11.38 1.00 -21.37
CA ASN A 327 -12.55 0.29 -21.93
C ASN A 327 -12.14 -1.04 -22.61
N SER A 328 -11.20 -1.75 -22.01
CA SER A 328 -10.57 -2.95 -22.55
C SER A 328 -9.89 -3.73 -21.43
N THR A 329 -9.64 -5.02 -21.70
CA THR A 329 -8.78 -5.89 -20.89
C THR A 329 -7.43 -6.17 -21.58
N ASP A 330 -7.18 -5.57 -22.74
CA ASP A 330 -5.90 -5.66 -23.45
C ASP A 330 -4.79 -4.97 -22.65
N PRO A 331 -3.68 -5.64 -22.35
CA PRO A 331 -2.60 -5.11 -21.50
C PRO A 331 -2.01 -3.78 -22.01
N GLU A 332 -1.83 -3.63 -23.32
CA GLU A 332 -1.27 -2.40 -23.90
C GLU A 332 -2.23 -1.20 -23.72
N LYS A 333 -3.54 -1.45 -23.81
CA LYS A 333 -4.54 -0.43 -23.53
C LYS A 333 -4.63 -0.09 -22.06
N LEU A 334 -4.43 -1.08 -21.17
CA LEU A 334 -4.36 -0.84 -19.73
C LEU A 334 -3.15 0.02 -19.37
N ILE A 335 -1.98 -0.26 -19.94
CA ILE A 335 -0.76 0.54 -19.77
C ILE A 335 -1.00 1.99 -20.22
N ALA A 336 -1.47 2.17 -21.44
CA ALA A 336 -1.76 3.50 -22.00
C ALA A 336 -2.80 4.28 -21.16
N ALA A 337 -3.76 3.58 -20.56
CA ALA A 337 -4.73 4.18 -19.67
C ALA A 337 -4.14 4.55 -18.29
N ALA A 338 -3.22 3.73 -17.77
CA ALA A 338 -2.61 3.92 -16.45
C ALA A 338 -1.57 5.04 -16.45
N GLU A 339 -0.80 5.20 -17.53
CA GLU A 339 0.21 6.25 -17.66
C GLU A 339 -0.43 7.66 -17.52
N GLY A 340 -0.02 8.40 -16.48
CA GLY A 340 -0.52 9.73 -16.18
C GLY A 340 -1.97 9.75 -15.65
N LEU A 341 -2.54 8.61 -15.28
CA LEU A 341 -3.87 8.55 -14.69
C LEU A 341 -3.86 9.09 -13.26
N SER A 342 -4.70 10.09 -13.01
CA SER A 342 -5.02 10.55 -11.66
C SER A 342 -6.29 9.86 -11.17
N VAL A 343 -6.28 9.43 -9.93
CA VAL A 343 -7.41 8.79 -9.24
C VAL A 343 -7.55 9.34 -7.82
N PRO A 344 -8.78 9.52 -7.32
CA PRO A 344 -8.99 9.88 -5.92
C PRO A 344 -8.54 8.74 -5.00
N SER A 345 -7.98 9.10 -3.85
CA SER A 345 -7.64 8.16 -2.78
C SER A 345 -8.07 8.71 -1.42
N PRO A 346 -8.14 7.87 -0.38
CA PRO A 346 -8.41 8.35 0.98
C PRO A 346 -7.42 9.41 1.50
N PHE A 347 -6.26 9.56 0.87
CA PHE A 347 -5.25 10.58 1.22
C PHE A 347 -5.20 11.77 0.26
N GLY A 348 -6.14 11.86 -0.67
CA GLY A 348 -6.18 12.86 -1.74
C GLY A 348 -5.96 12.24 -3.12
N GLU A 349 -5.87 13.08 -4.16
CA GLU A 349 -5.64 12.60 -5.52
C GLU A 349 -4.21 12.06 -5.68
N ILE A 350 -4.08 10.91 -6.34
CA ILE A 350 -2.81 10.30 -6.69
C ILE A 350 -2.71 10.10 -8.21
N THR A 351 -1.49 10.18 -8.74
CA THR A 351 -1.21 10.02 -10.17
C THR A 351 -0.16 8.93 -10.39
N PHE A 352 -0.38 8.03 -11.35
CA PHE A 352 0.65 7.11 -11.80
C PHE A 352 1.56 7.82 -12.79
N ARG A 353 2.84 8.00 -12.44
CA ARG A 353 3.80 8.66 -13.32
C ARG A 353 4.06 7.82 -14.57
N LYS A 354 4.17 8.48 -15.71
CA LYS A 354 4.48 7.80 -16.98
C LYS A 354 5.90 7.25 -17.01
N ILE A 355 6.86 7.98 -16.43
CA ILE A 355 8.29 7.68 -16.57
C ILE A 355 8.73 6.41 -15.85
N ASP A 356 8.11 6.07 -14.72
CA ASP A 356 8.50 4.92 -13.90
C ASP A 356 7.32 4.11 -13.36
N HIS A 357 6.09 4.46 -13.74
CA HIS A 357 4.87 3.78 -13.31
C HIS A 357 4.63 3.78 -11.78
N GLN A 358 5.33 4.66 -11.06
CA GLN A 358 5.13 4.87 -9.63
C GLN A 358 3.96 5.81 -9.39
N SER A 359 3.06 5.45 -8.47
CA SER A 359 2.04 6.39 -8.00
C SER A 359 2.63 7.46 -7.08
N THR A 360 1.94 8.61 -7.01
CA THR A 360 2.28 9.71 -6.11
C THR A 360 1.64 9.58 -4.72
N LEU A 361 1.17 8.39 -4.35
CA LEU A 361 0.66 8.16 -3.00
C LEU A 361 1.74 8.51 -1.98
N GLY A 362 1.38 9.30 -0.97
CA GLY A 362 2.28 9.71 0.10
C GLY A 362 2.13 8.88 1.36
N ALA A 363 2.74 9.35 2.44
CA ALA A 363 2.63 8.76 3.77
C ALA A 363 2.54 9.85 4.85
N PHE A 364 2.07 9.50 6.03
CA PHE A 364 2.17 10.36 7.20
C PHE A 364 3.53 10.16 7.87
N VAL A 365 4.19 11.25 8.23
CA VAL A 365 5.44 11.23 9.02
C VAL A 365 5.16 11.90 10.35
N GLY A 366 5.54 11.26 11.44
CA GLY A 366 5.32 11.74 12.80
C GLY A 366 6.15 10.99 13.80
N LYS A 367 5.66 10.89 15.03
CA LYS A 367 6.32 10.18 16.13
C LYS A 367 5.39 9.16 16.76
N THR A 368 5.96 8.08 17.26
CA THR A 368 5.22 7.14 18.12
C THR A 368 5.03 7.70 19.52
N ALA A 369 3.89 7.38 20.13
CA ALA A 369 3.58 7.71 21.53
C ALA A 369 2.60 6.71 22.12
N VAL A 370 2.47 6.72 23.45
CA VAL A 370 1.39 6.03 24.17
C VAL A 370 0.50 7.09 24.80
N VAL A 371 -0.76 7.16 24.40
CA VAL A 371 -1.74 8.10 24.94
C VAL A 371 -2.91 7.29 25.53
N ASP A 372 -3.22 7.51 26.80
CA ASP A 372 -4.26 6.77 27.52
C ASP A 372 -4.09 5.23 27.41
N GLY A 373 -2.82 4.76 27.47
CA GLY A 373 -2.47 3.34 27.37
C GLY A 373 -2.60 2.74 25.97
N LYS A 374 -2.81 3.57 24.93
CA LYS A 374 -2.94 3.14 23.54
C LYS A 374 -1.76 3.63 22.70
N PRO A 375 -1.21 2.78 21.84
CA PRO A 375 -0.19 3.18 20.88
C PRO A 375 -0.80 4.11 19.82
N VAL A 376 -0.15 5.21 19.58
CA VAL A 376 -0.61 6.22 18.62
C VAL A 376 0.56 6.86 17.90
N MET A 377 0.24 7.58 16.84
CA MET A 377 1.13 8.48 16.14
C MET A 377 0.78 9.93 16.52
N VAL A 378 1.77 10.72 16.90
CA VAL A 378 1.61 12.14 17.25
C VAL A 378 2.55 13.01 16.39
N ASP A 379 2.37 14.34 16.45
CA ASP A 379 3.19 15.32 15.70
C ASP A 379 3.32 14.96 14.21
N PHE A 380 2.27 14.44 13.62
CA PHE A 380 2.32 13.93 12.25
C PHE A 380 1.81 14.94 11.21
N ALA A 381 2.32 14.79 10.00
CA ALA A 381 1.81 15.48 8.82
C ALA A 381 1.85 14.54 7.60
N TYR A 382 0.87 14.69 6.71
CA TYR A 382 0.91 14.03 5.41
C TYR A 382 2.04 14.58 4.56
N ARG A 383 2.80 13.68 3.97
CA ARG A 383 3.85 13.98 2.98
C ARG A 383 3.35 13.53 1.62
N ASP A 384 3.01 14.49 0.80
CA ASP A 384 2.57 14.26 -0.58
C ASP A 384 3.67 13.58 -1.39
N GLY A 385 3.43 12.35 -1.84
CA GLY A 385 4.44 11.53 -2.50
C GLY A 385 5.02 12.16 -3.77
N ALA A 386 4.27 13.01 -4.48
CA ALA A 386 4.78 13.71 -5.65
C ALA A 386 6.04 14.55 -5.38
N LYS A 387 6.20 15.02 -4.13
CA LYS A 387 7.34 15.85 -3.71
C LYS A 387 8.58 15.04 -3.32
N TYR A 388 8.44 13.72 -3.20
CA TYR A 388 9.48 12.82 -2.71
C TYR A 388 9.92 11.79 -3.75
N LEU A 389 9.58 12.01 -5.00
CA LEU A 389 10.01 11.22 -6.14
C LEU A 389 11.23 11.88 -6.78
N PRO A 390 12.19 11.10 -7.33
CA PRO A 390 13.29 11.67 -8.08
C PRO A 390 12.79 12.30 -9.37
N GLY A 391 13.54 13.30 -9.87
CA GLY A 391 13.25 13.92 -11.16
C GLY A 391 13.48 12.96 -12.33
N ASP A 392 12.88 13.27 -13.48
CA ASP A 392 12.90 12.43 -14.67
C ASP A 392 14.32 12.04 -15.12
N ALA A 393 15.24 12.99 -15.13
CA ALA A 393 16.65 12.73 -15.51
C ALA A 393 17.37 11.73 -14.59
N GLU A 394 16.95 11.61 -13.32
CA GLU A 394 17.49 10.59 -12.41
C GLU A 394 16.83 9.24 -12.66
N VAL A 395 15.52 9.23 -12.88
CA VAL A 395 14.76 8.01 -13.19
C VAL A 395 15.27 7.34 -14.47
N GLU A 396 15.57 8.12 -15.51
CA GLU A 396 16.14 7.61 -16.78
C GLU A 396 17.46 6.86 -16.59
N LYS A 397 18.23 7.18 -15.55
CA LYS A 397 19.46 6.45 -15.21
C LYS A 397 19.20 5.17 -14.41
N LEU A 398 18.10 5.15 -13.67
CA LEU A 398 17.77 4.07 -12.73
C LEU A 398 16.91 2.97 -13.37
N ARG A 399 16.07 3.34 -14.35
CA ARG A 399 15.12 2.44 -15.01
C ARG A 399 15.65 1.98 -16.36
N PRO A 400 15.56 0.67 -16.72
CA PRO A 400 15.82 0.19 -18.08
C PRO A 400 14.91 0.91 -19.07
N LYS A 401 15.40 1.12 -20.29
CA LYS A 401 14.55 1.55 -21.39
C LYS A 401 13.70 0.36 -21.84
N ASP A 402 12.40 0.56 -21.93
CA ASP A 402 11.43 -0.42 -22.43
C ASP A 402 11.61 -0.64 -23.94
#